data_aef823e30798f64006dc9516d536369a
#
_entry.id   aef823e30798f64006dc9516d536369a
#
_cell.length_a   1.000
_cell.length_b   1.000
_cell.length_c   1.000
_cell.angle_alpha   90.00
_cell.angle_beta   90.00
_cell.angle_gamma   90.00
#
_symmetry.space_group_name_H-M   'P 1'
#
loop_
_entity.id
_entity.type
_entity.pdbx_description
1 polymer ?
#
loop_
_entity_poly.entity_id
_entity_poly.type
_entity_poly.pdbx_seq_one_letter_code
_entity_poly.pdbx_strand_id
1 'polypeptide(L)'
;MKPLSLATFYFAACLLAFAPAVSADEAVATKPAAKTAQAISPTDGPIKLFDGKTLGDCYTWLQDTRREDPRRVFTVADGMIHVSGDGLGSLTTNKPYRDYHLVLEYKWGEKTWKTRAAAARDSGLLIHSSGADGGYGGIWMPSLEVQIIEGGLGDFILVNGKDDAGKQVPLSITCEVDRDRDGEVIWKEGGKRETFNVANRKRVNWFGRDPDWADEIGFRGLNDVDSPHGQWTRIDVISDDDHVEVFINGVKVNEAFEVQPSEGKIQLQTELAEVFFRRWELLPLGNGPKPAPAEQ
;
A
#
# COMPACT_ATOMS: atom_id res chain seq x y z
N MET A 1 26.21 40.90 62.96
CA MET A 1 25.44 41.31 64.16
C MET A 1 24.45 42.36 63.75
N LYS A 2 23.17 42.03 63.67
CA LYS A 2 22.00 42.89 63.75
C LYS A 2 20.77 42.00 63.68
N PRO A 3 19.70 42.33 64.40
CA PRO A 3 18.77 41.34 64.95
C PRO A 3 17.56 41.08 64.10
N LEU A 4 16.94 39.95 64.41
CA LEU A 4 15.61 39.50 63.96
C LEU A 4 14.50 40.49 64.38
N SER A 5 13.57 40.71 63.49
CA SER A 5 12.26 41.29 63.82
C SER A 5 11.17 40.24 63.58
N LEU A 6 10.49 39.88 64.67
CA LEU A 6 9.30 39.01 64.72
C LEU A 6 8.08 39.83 64.27
N ALA A 7 7.35 39.40 63.25
CA ALA A 7 6.04 39.95 62.95
C ALA A 7 4.98 38.84 63.09
N THR A 8 4.17 39.00 64.08
CA THR A 8 3.00 38.17 64.43
C THR A 8 1.89 38.48 63.48
N PHE A 9 1.39 37.47 62.76
CA PHE A 9 0.15 37.61 61.97
C PHE A 9 -0.97 36.74 62.57
N TYR A 10 -2.11 37.41 62.80
CA TYR A 10 -3.33 36.85 63.30
C TYR A 10 -4.01 35.97 62.25
N PHE A 11 -4.44 34.76 62.67
CA PHE A 11 -5.31 33.88 61.88
C PHE A 11 -6.78 34.38 61.97
N ALA A 12 -7.32 34.78 60.84
CA ALA A 12 -8.76 34.94 60.67
C ALA A 12 -9.33 33.68 59.98
N ALA A 13 -10.10 32.92 60.72
CA ALA A 13 -10.78 31.73 60.20
C ALA A 13 -12.01 32.15 59.37
N CYS A 14 -11.95 31.98 58.05
CA CYS A 14 -13.16 32.03 57.19
C CYS A 14 -13.68 30.61 57.00
N LEU A 15 -14.84 30.34 57.55
CA LEU A 15 -15.64 29.15 57.23
C LEU A 15 -16.21 29.32 55.81
N LEU A 16 -15.69 28.55 54.85
CA LEU A 16 -16.31 28.39 53.56
C LEU A 16 -17.16 27.10 53.56
N ALA A 17 -18.45 27.27 53.34
CA ALA A 17 -19.39 26.19 53.16
C ALA A 17 -19.13 25.48 51.85
N PHE A 18 -18.84 24.17 51.92
CA PHE A 18 -18.74 23.28 50.73
C PHE A 18 -20.16 22.93 50.29
N ALA A 19 -20.56 23.38 49.10
CA ALA A 19 -21.65 22.79 48.34
C ALA A 19 -21.15 21.59 47.55
N PRO A 20 -21.87 20.46 47.49
CA PRO A 20 -21.42 19.33 46.67
C PRO A 20 -21.57 19.67 45.19
N ALA A 21 -20.46 19.60 44.45
CA ALA A 21 -20.47 19.64 43.00
C ALA A 21 -21.08 18.35 42.45
N VAL A 22 -22.22 18.48 41.80
CA VAL A 22 -22.80 17.41 40.98
C VAL A 22 -21.89 17.25 39.74
N SER A 23 -21.17 16.17 39.68
CA SER A 23 -20.44 15.77 38.46
C SER A 23 -21.46 15.35 37.40
N ALA A 24 -21.67 16.17 36.37
CA ALA A 24 -22.33 15.75 35.16
C ALA A 24 -21.39 14.76 34.45
N ASP A 25 -21.80 13.49 34.44
CA ASP A 25 -21.20 12.45 33.64
C ASP A 25 -21.52 12.79 32.18
N GLU A 26 -20.59 13.47 31.47
CA GLU A 26 -20.66 13.62 30.02
C GLU A 26 -20.47 12.24 29.42
N ALA A 27 -21.56 11.59 29.06
CA ALA A 27 -21.55 10.40 28.23
C ALA A 27 -20.88 10.75 26.92
N VAL A 28 -19.58 10.32 26.75
CA VAL A 28 -18.88 10.35 25.48
C VAL A 28 -19.70 9.49 24.53
N ALA A 29 -20.45 10.13 23.65
CA ALA A 29 -21.15 9.47 22.57
C ALA A 29 -20.11 8.78 21.68
N THR A 30 -19.94 7.47 21.83
CA THR A 30 -19.16 6.64 20.93
C THR A 30 -19.82 6.71 19.56
N LYS A 31 -19.12 7.37 18.62
CA LYS A 31 -19.51 7.38 17.21
C LYS A 31 -19.68 5.91 16.77
N PRO A 32 -20.83 5.52 16.20
CA PRO A 32 -21.01 4.14 15.78
C PRO A 32 -19.91 3.79 14.79
N ALA A 33 -19.26 2.63 14.98
CA ALA A 33 -18.28 2.10 14.07
C ALA A 33 -18.92 2.06 12.67
N ALA A 34 -18.30 2.72 11.72
CA ALA A 34 -18.75 2.69 10.34
C ALA A 34 -18.81 1.21 9.91
N LYS A 35 -19.98 0.75 9.42
CA LYS A 35 -20.09 -0.59 8.84
C LYS A 35 -19.03 -0.69 7.74
N THR A 36 -18.08 -1.61 7.89
CA THR A 36 -17.11 -1.92 6.83
C THR A 36 -17.91 -2.27 5.57
N ALA A 37 -17.64 -1.58 4.47
CA ALA A 37 -18.31 -1.88 3.21
C ALA A 37 -17.97 -3.32 2.83
N GLN A 38 -18.97 -4.07 2.36
CA GLN A 38 -18.74 -5.43 1.88
C GLN A 38 -17.85 -5.41 0.63
N ALA A 39 -16.85 -6.28 0.58
CA ALA A 39 -15.97 -6.40 -0.57
C ALA A 39 -16.73 -6.93 -1.80
N ILE A 40 -16.35 -6.45 -2.97
CA ILE A 40 -17.01 -6.71 -4.25
C ILE A 40 -16.14 -7.70 -5.05
N SER A 41 -16.80 -8.73 -5.61
CA SER A 41 -16.21 -9.62 -6.60
C SER A 41 -16.79 -9.31 -7.99
N PRO A 42 -15.99 -9.33 -9.07
CA PRO A 42 -16.45 -9.03 -10.45
C PRO A 42 -17.22 -10.19 -11.08
N THR A 43 -18.26 -10.71 -10.42
CA THR A 43 -19.02 -11.91 -10.86
C THR A 43 -19.81 -11.69 -12.14
N ASP A 44 -20.29 -10.46 -12.37
CA ASP A 44 -21.18 -10.12 -13.50
C ASP A 44 -20.41 -9.59 -14.72
N GLY A 45 -19.09 -9.60 -14.67
CA GLY A 45 -18.21 -9.14 -15.73
C GLY A 45 -17.10 -8.21 -15.22
N PRO A 46 -16.27 -7.67 -16.12
CA PRO A 46 -15.16 -6.81 -15.74
C PRO A 46 -15.57 -5.53 -15.00
N ILE A 47 -14.88 -5.19 -13.95
CA ILE A 47 -14.98 -3.90 -13.26
C ILE A 47 -13.79 -3.05 -13.70
N LYS A 48 -14.05 -1.99 -14.46
CA LYS A 48 -13.01 -1.02 -14.84
C LYS A 48 -12.77 -0.07 -13.67
N LEU A 49 -11.61 -0.16 -13.02
CA LEU A 49 -11.17 0.79 -12.00
C LEU A 49 -10.69 2.11 -12.63
N PHE A 50 -10.26 2.03 -13.92
CA PHE A 50 -9.92 3.17 -14.74
C PHE A 50 -10.65 3.09 -16.10
N ASP A 51 -11.29 4.18 -16.50
CA ASP A 51 -12.12 4.27 -17.70
C ASP A 51 -11.43 4.97 -18.90
N GLY A 52 -10.16 5.36 -18.72
CA GLY A 52 -9.40 6.12 -19.72
C GLY A 52 -9.71 7.62 -19.73
N LYS A 53 -10.61 8.12 -18.88
CA LYS A 53 -11.10 9.52 -18.92
C LYS A 53 -11.03 10.22 -17.57
N THR A 54 -11.31 9.50 -16.51
CA THR A 54 -11.34 10.02 -15.13
C THR A 54 -10.55 9.11 -14.21
N LEU A 55 -10.20 9.57 -13.01
CA LEU A 55 -9.59 8.72 -11.98
C LEU A 55 -10.57 7.67 -11.40
N GLY A 56 -11.77 7.58 -11.95
CA GLY A 56 -12.78 6.59 -11.58
C GLY A 56 -13.37 6.81 -10.18
N ASP A 57 -13.84 5.71 -9.58
CA ASP A 57 -14.35 5.69 -8.19
C ASP A 57 -13.17 5.54 -7.21
N CYS A 58 -12.23 6.50 -7.29
CA CYS A 58 -11.02 6.55 -6.47
C CYS A 58 -10.87 7.89 -5.76
N TYR A 59 -9.99 7.93 -4.80
CA TYR A 59 -9.55 9.16 -4.14
C TYR A 59 -8.03 9.18 -3.98
N THR A 60 -7.47 10.36 -3.85
CA THR A 60 -6.05 10.58 -3.59
C THR A 60 -5.78 10.66 -2.09
N TRP A 61 -4.61 10.19 -1.70
CA TRP A 61 -4.04 10.43 -0.38
C TRP A 61 -2.56 10.77 -0.54
N LEU A 62 -2.14 11.93 -0.06
CA LEU A 62 -0.75 12.35 -0.04
C LEU A 62 -0.29 12.54 1.41
N GLN A 63 0.95 12.20 1.70
CA GLN A 63 1.48 12.26 3.06
C GLN A 63 1.34 13.65 3.70
N ASP A 64 1.53 14.71 2.93
CA ASP A 64 1.55 16.10 3.39
C ASP A 64 0.18 16.79 3.27
N THR A 65 -0.60 16.50 2.24
CA THR A 65 -1.88 17.19 1.95
C THR A 65 -3.12 16.32 2.14
N ARG A 66 -2.94 15.06 2.52
CA ARG A 66 -4.00 14.09 2.81
C ARG A 66 -4.89 13.83 1.58
N ARG A 67 -6.18 14.12 1.65
CA ARG A 67 -7.16 13.92 0.59
C ARG A 67 -7.08 14.93 -0.55
N GLU A 68 -6.31 15.98 -0.37
CA GLU A 68 -6.14 17.03 -1.38
C GLU A 68 -4.89 16.77 -2.23
N ASP A 69 -5.01 17.06 -3.53
CA ASP A 69 -3.90 16.97 -4.48
C ASP A 69 -3.68 18.28 -5.22
N PRO A 70 -3.22 19.34 -4.51
CA PRO A 70 -3.01 20.66 -5.13
C PRO A 70 -1.88 20.67 -6.16
N ARG A 71 -0.94 19.69 -6.08
CA ARG A 71 0.15 19.54 -7.05
C ARG A 71 -0.25 18.75 -8.29
N ARG A 72 -1.48 18.17 -8.28
CA ARG A 72 -1.95 17.32 -9.36
C ARG A 72 -0.99 16.16 -9.62
N VAL A 73 -0.59 15.50 -8.52
CA VAL A 73 0.28 14.31 -8.56
C VAL A 73 -0.38 13.20 -9.38
N PHE A 74 -1.71 13.06 -9.25
CA PHE A 74 -2.52 12.10 -10.00
C PHE A 74 -3.40 12.84 -11.00
N THR A 75 -3.20 12.61 -12.28
CA THR A 75 -3.99 13.20 -13.37
C THR A 75 -4.35 12.14 -14.41
N VAL A 76 -5.22 12.52 -15.34
CA VAL A 76 -5.47 11.72 -16.54
C VAL A 76 -4.96 12.51 -17.74
N ALA A 77 -4.13 11.87 -18.55
CA ALA A 77 -3.58 12.43 -19.78
C ALA A 77 -3.49 11.32 -20.85
N ASP A 78 -3.92 11.60 -22.05
CA ASP A 78 -3.84 10.70 -23.22
C ASP A 78 -4.41 9.29 -22.96
N GLY A 79 -5.50 9.21 -22.19
CA GLY A 79 -6.14 7.93 -21.85
C GLY A 79 -5.39 7.13 -20.79
N MET A 80 -4.46 7.73 -20.06
CA MET A 80 -3.65 7.11 -19.02
C MET A 80 -3.78 7.86 -17.70
N ILE A 81 -3.67 7.15 -16.58
CA ILE A 81 -3.36 7.76 -15.28
C ILE A 81 -1.89 8.17 -15.34
N HIS A 82 -1.62 9.45 -15.19
CA HIS A 82 -0.28 10.00 -15.04
C HIS A 82 -0.04 10.32 -13.57
N VAL A 83 0.93 9.66 -12.98
CA VAL A 83 1.45 9.92 -11.64
C VAL A 83 2.77 10.67 -11.79
N SER A 84 2.79 11.95 -11.42
CA SER A 84 3.98 12.79 -11.59
C SER A 84 5.17 12.39 -10.72
N GLY A 85 4.91 11.66 -9.62
CA GLY A 85 5.92 11.28 -8.63
C GLY A 85 6.25 12.38 -7.60
N ASP A 86 5.69 13.59 -7.70
CA ASP A 86 5.98 14.69 -6.75
C ASP A 86 5.26 14.51 -5.42
N GLY A 87 5.65 13.49 -4.67
CA GLY A 87 5.13 13.21 -3.33
C GLY A 87 5.05 11.72 -3.01
N LEU A 88 4.76 11.42 -1.76
CA LEU A 88 4.48 10.08 -1.26
C LEU A 88 2.98 9.95 -0.98
N GLY A 89 2.37 8.86 -1.45
CA GLY A 89 0.94 8.65 -1.27
C GLY A 89 0.35 7.63 -2.24
N SER A 90 -0.95 7.72 -2.48
CA SER A 90 -1.66 6.76 -3.34
C SER A 90 -2.91 7.32 -3.99
N LEU A 91 -3.29 6.71 -5.13
CA LEU A 91 -4.63 6.71 -5.69
C LEU A 91 -5.32 5.44 -5.18
N THR A 92 -6.41 5.57 -4.44
CA THR A 92 -7.04 4.48 -3.69
C THR A 92 -8.50 4.30 -4.12
N THR A 93 -8.93 3.07 -4.34
CA THR A 93 -10.34 2.77 -4.64
C THR A 93 -11.24 3.09 -3.45
N ASN A 94 -12.45 3.64 -3.71
CA ASN A 94 -13.43 3.88 -2.64
C ASN A 94 -13.96 2.59 -2.02
N LYS A 95 -14.07 1.52 -2.84
CA LYS A 95 -14.64 0.23 -2.45
C LYS A 95 -13.56 -0.82 -2.22
N PRO A 96 -13.77 -1.77 -1.31
CA PRO A 96 -12.96 -2.96 -1.18
C PRO A 96 -13.35 -4.01 -2.22
N TYR A 97 -12.39 -4.87 -2.58
CA TYR A 97 -12.54 -5.95 -3.56
C TYR A 97 -11.95 -7.25 -3.06
N ARG A 98 -12.45 -8.37 -3.60
CA ARG A 98 -11.99 -9.73 -3.38
C ARG A 98 -12.29 -10.61 -4.61
N ASP A 99 -11.68 -11.77 -4.69
CA ASP A 99 -11.94 -12.80 -5.70
C ASP A 99 -11.95 -12.24 -7.12
N TYR A 100 -10.77 -11.86 -7.59
CA TYR A 100 -10.60 -11.18 -8.87
C TYR A 100 -9.30 -11.61 -9.58
N HIS A 101 -9.31 -11.45 -10.91
CA HIS A 101 -8.10 -11.35 -11.72
C HIS A 101 -7.87 -9.87 -12.06
N LEU A 102 -6.95 -9.20 -11.35
CA LEU A 102 -6.57 -7.82 -11.61
C LEU A 102 -5.59 -7.78 -12.77
N VAL A 103 -5.84 -6.86 -13.70
CA VAL A 103 -4.91 -6.53 -14.79
C VAL A 103 -4.54 -5.06 -14.67
N LEU A 104 -3.23 -4.81 -14.59
CA LEU A 104 -2.64 -3.47 -14.58
C LEU A 104 -1.53 -3.39 -15.63
N GLU A 105 -1.50 -2.32 -16.41
CA GLU A 105 -0.38 -2.04 -17.29
C GLU A 105 0.26 -0.72 -16.88
N TYR A 106 1.59 -0.72 -16.72
CA TYR A 106 2.35 0.48 -16.37
C TYR A 106 3.56 0.68 -17.29
N LYS A 107 4.06 1.91 -17.34
CA LYS A 107 5.39 2.24 -17.85
C LYS A 107 5.99 3.38 -17.04
N TRP A 108 7.30 3.36 -16.91
CA TRP A 108 8.02 4.45 -16.26
C TRP A 108 8.05 5.71 -17.12
N GLY A 109 7.97 6.88 -16.45
CA GLY A 109 8.29 8.17 -17.03
C GLY A 109 9.76 8.54 -16.80
N GLU A 110 10.13 9.76 -17.19
CA GLU A 110 11.52 10.23 -17.13
C GLU A 110 11.90 10.80 -15.76
N LYS A 111 10.92 11.37 -15.02
CA LYS A 111 11.19 12.17 -13.84
C LYS A 111 11.29 11.31 -12.58
N THR A 112 12.26 11.66 -11.75
CA THR A 112 12.36 11.21 -10.36
C THR A 112 12.56 12.42 -9.46
N TRP A 113 12.26 12.25 -8.17
CA TRP A 113 12.22 13.35 -7.23
C TRP A 113 13.05 13.06 -5.98
N LYS A 114 13.61 14.12 -5.36
CA LYS A 114 14.23 14.09 -4.03
C LYS A 114 15.24 12.93 -3.89
N THR A 115 14.99 12.00 -2.97
CA THR A 115 15.85 10.85 -2.68
C THR A 115 15.93 9.85 -3.83
N ARG A 116 14.97 9.87 -4.77
CA ARG A 116 14.96 8.98 -5.95
C ARG A 116 15.63 9.61 -7.19
N ALA A 117 16.29 10.78 -7.06
CA ALA A 117 16.91 11.45 -8.21
C ALA A 117 17.99 10.60 -8.93
N ALA A 118 18.62 9.67 -8.20
CA ALA A 118 19.61 8.73 -8.75
C ALA A 118 19.31 7.26 -8.34
N ALA A 119 18.24 7.03 -7.60
CA ALA A 119 17.81 5.73 -7.14
C ALA A 119 16.85 5.07 -8.13
N ALA A 120 16.69 3.77 -8.05
CA ALA A 120 15.74 2.99 -8.85
C ALA A 120 14.34 3.60 -8.79
N ARG A 121 13.63 3.67 -9.92
CA ARG A 121 12.25 4.16 -9.96
C ARG A 121 11.36 3.23 -9.13
N ASP A 122 10.48 3.82 -8.32
CA ASP A 122 9.71 3.11 -7.32
C ASP A 122 8.23 3.53 -7.35
N SER A 123 7.38 2.55 -7.22
CA SER A 123 5.93 2.61 -7.11
C SER A 123 5.44 1.29 -6.53
N GLY A 124 4.11 1.08 -6.41
CA GLY A 124 3.56 -0.19 -5.94
C GLY A 124 2.09 -0.34 -6.27
N LEU A 125 1.68 -1.59 -6.43
CA LEU A 125 0.29 -2.02 -6.47
C LEU A 125 -0.05 -2.64 -5.11
N LEU A 126 -0.80 -1.92 -4.27
CA LEU A 126 -1.19 -2.38 -2.94
C LEU A 126 -2.59 -3.01 -3.02
N ILE A 127 -2.66 -4.28 -2.73
CA ILE A 127 -3.93 -5.04 -2.69
C ILE A 127 -4.34 -5.31 -1.23
N HIS A 128 -5.62 -5.66 -1.03
CA HIS A 128 -6.20 -5.97 0.28
C HIS A 128 -5.94 -4.88 1.33
N SER A 129 -5.86 -3.62 0.87
CA SER A 129 -5.59 -2.47 1.73
C SER A 129 -6.72 -2.27 2.73
N SER A 130 -6.37 -2.19 4.01
CA SER A 130 -7.29 -2.08 5.12
C SER A 130 -6.76 -1.14 6.21
N GLY A 131 -7.60 -0.78 7.18
CA GLY A 131 -7.22 0.16 8.23
C GLY A 131 -7.28 1.62 7.81
N ALA A 132 -6.45 2.47 8.43
CA ALA A 132 -6.49 3.91 8.21
C ALA A 132 -5.77 4.34 6.93
N ASP A 133 -6.28 5.38 6.27
CA ASP A 133 -5.50 6.12 5.28
C ASP A 133 -4.21 6.63 5.93
N GLY A 134 -3.07 6.36 5.30
CA GLY A 134 -1.78 6.74 5.87
C GLY A 134 -1.38 5.95 7.12
N GLY A 135 -2.01 4.81 7.42
CA GLY A 135 -1.71 3.97 8.58
C GLY A 135 -0.25 3.53 8.67
N TYR A 136 0.46 3.49 7.54
CA TYR A 136 1.91 3.32 7.45
C TYR A 136 2.58 4.69 7.25
N GLY A 137 3.24 5.21 8.28
CA GLY A 137 4.06 6.43 8.18
C GLY A 137 3.33 7.71 7.74
N GLY A 138 2.00 7.72 7.76
CA GLY A 138 1.20 8.80 7.19
C GLY A 138 1.02 8.71 5.68
N ILE A 139 1.52 7.65 5.02
CA ILE A 139 1.67 7.54 3.57
C ILE A 139 0.63 6.59 2.96
N TRP A 140 0.66 5.30 3.31
CA TRP A 140 -0.17 4.26 2.70
C TRP A 140 -1.05 3.55 3.72
N MET A 141 -2.07 2.85 3.24
CA MET A 141 -2.84 1.93 4.08
C MET A 141 -2.05 0.63 4.30
N PRO A 142 -2.24 -0.07 5.44
CA PRO A 142 -1.78 -1.44 5.61
C PRO A 142 -2.30 -2.34 4.48
N SER A 143 -1.41 -3.14 3.87
CA SER A 143 -1.72 -3.90 2.65
C SER A 143 -0.69 -4.98 2.35
N LEU A 144 -1.02 -5.89 1.43
CA LEU A 144 -0.03 -6.65 0.68
C LEU A 144 0.33 -5.84 -0.57
N GLU A 145 1.59 -5.50 -0.72
CA GLU A 145 2.12 -4.82 -1.88
C GLU A 145 2.73 -5.80 -2.86
N VAL A 146 2.33 -5.66 -4.12
CA VAL A 146 3.06 -6.17 -5.29
C VAL A 146 3.98 -5.03 -5.73
N GLN A 147 5.24 -5.14 -5.38
CA GLN A 147 6.24 -4.09 -5.60
C GLN A 147 6.42 -3.78 -7.08
N ILE A 148 6.50 -2.49 -7.40
CA ILE A 148 6.86 -1.98 -8.73
C ILE A 148 8.13 -1.14 -8.56
N ILE A 149 9.29 -1.79 -8.64
CA ILE A 149 10.61 -1.12 -8.58
C ILE A 149 11.50 -1.68 -9.67
N GLU A 150 12.37 -0.86 -10.23
CA GLU A 150 13.37 -1.32 -11.20
C GLU A 150 14.23 -2.44 -10.59
N GLY A 151 14.25 -3.62 -11.22
CA GLY A 151 14.97 -4.82 -10.78
C GLY A 151 14.35 -5.58 -9.60
N GLY A 152 13.14 -5.21 -9.16
CA GLY A 152 12.46 -5.87 -8.03
C GLY A 152 10.94 -5.96 -8.21
N LEU A 153 10.48 -5.95 -9.45
CA LEU A 153 9.06 -6.04 -9.78
C LEU A 153 8.48 -7.39 -9.37
N GLY A 154 7.38 -7.37 -8.63
CA GLY A 154 6.67 -8.57 -8.20
C GLY A 154 7.11 -9.12 -6.84
N ASP A 155 8.00 -8.45 -6.12
CA ASP A 155 8.24 -8.79 -4.72
C ASP A 155 6.96 -8.57 -3.89
N PHE A 156 6.71 -9.42 -2.91
CA PHE A 156 5.69 -9.16 -1.91
C PHE A 156 6.25 -8.37 -0.74
N ILE A 157 5.55 -7.28 -0.37
CA ILE A 157 5.87 -6.49 0.82
C ILE A 157 4.63 -6.36 1.70
N LEU A 158 4.78 -6.68 2.99
CA LEU A 158 3.77 -6.41 4.01
C LEU A 158 3.92 -4.97 4.47
N VAL A 159 3.11 -4.07 3.92
CA VAL A 159 3.06 -2.66 4.32
C VAL A 159 2.32 -2.57 5.65
N ASN A 160 3.09 -2.63 6.75
CA ASN A 160 2.49 -2.65 8.09
C ASN A 160 1.97 -1.26 8.48
N GLY A 161 0.92 -1.22 9.29
CA GLY A 161 0.37 0.05 9.74
C GLY A 161 -0.82 -0.14 10.66
N LYS A 162 -1.50 0.95 10.97
CA LYS A 162 -2.54 1.01 11.99
C LYS A 162 -3.91 1.27 11.38
N ASP A 163 -4.94 0.88 12.10
CA ASP A 163 -6.31 1.28 11.86
C ASP A 163 -6.63 2.68 12.47
N ASP A 164 -7.86 3.15 12.28
CA ASP A 164 -8.31 4.44 12.80
C ASP A 164 -8.33 4.52 14.35
N ALA A 165 -8.30 3.37 15.01
CA ALA A 165 -8.18 3.28 16.47
C ALA A 165 -6.71 3.24 16.95
N GLY A 166 -5.75 3.29 16.02
CA GLY A 166 -4.32 3.23 16.31
C GLY A 166 -3.80 1.81 16.59
N LYS A 167 -4.61 0.77 16.37
CA LYS A 167 -4.25 -0.63 16.55
C LYS A 167 -3.54 -1.14 15.29
N GLN A 168 -2.49 -1.95 15.49
CA GLN A 168 -1.79 -2.62 14.40
C GLN A 168 -2.75 -3.52 13.60
N VAL A 169 -2.81 -3.31 12.29
CA VAL A 169 -3.53 -4.21 11.38
C VAL A 169 -2.73 -5.50 11.23
N PRO A 170 -3.33 -6.68 11.48
CA PRO A 170 -2.64 -7.95 11.27
C PRO A 170 -2.48 -8.20 9.78
N LEU A 171 -1.24 -8.41 9.35
CA LEU A 171 -0.88 -8.81 7.99
C LEU A 171 -0.03 -10.05 8.03
N SER A 172 -0.34 -11.05 7.22
CA SER A 172 0.47 -12.25 7.04
C SER A 172 0.30 -12.86 5.65
N ILE A 173 1.33 -13.57 5.22
CA ILE A 173 1.33 -14.42 4.02
C ILE A 173 2.12 -15.69 4.30
N THR A 174 1.78 -16.78 3.65
CA THR A 174 2.58 -18.02 3.61
C THR A 174 3.05 -18.21 2.17
N CYS A 175 4.37 -18.31 1.97
CA CYS A 175 4.96 -18.52 0.64
C CYS A 175 5.81 -19.78 0.61
N GLU A 176 5.94 -20.39 -0.56
CA GLU A 176 6.96 -21.37 -0.85
C GLU A 176 8.26 -20.65 -1.18
N VAL A 177 9.33 -20.90 -0.43
CA VAL A 177 10.54 -20.07 -0.50
C VAL A 177 11.83 -20.86 -0.48
N ASP A 178 12.87 -20.23 -0.97
CA ASP A 178 14.27 -20.61 -0.80
C ASP A 178 15.06 -19.38 -0.32
N ARG A 179 16.36 -19.51 -0.26
CA ARG A 179 17.29 -18.41 0.02
C ARG A 179 18.22 -18.23 -1.17
N ASP A 180 18.40 -16.98 -1.59
CA ASP A 180 19.41 -16.67 -2.59
C ASP A 180 20.84 -16.75 -2.03
N ARG A 181 21.81 -16.39 -2.84
CA ARG A 181 23.24 -16.37 -2.52
C ARG A 181 23.56 -15.55 -1.27
N ASP A 182 22.82 -14.48 -1.04
CA ASP A 182 23.03 -13.52 0.07
C ASP A 182 22.15 -13.83 1.28
N GLY A 183 21.36 -14.92 1.21
CA GLY A 183 20.46 -15.37 2.26
C GLY A 183 19.13 -14.63 2.30
N GLU A 184 18.81 -13.83 1.29
CA GLU A 184 17.51 -13.20 1.15
C GLU A 184 16.44 -14.24 0.80
N VAL A 185 15.21 -13.99 1.27
CA VAL A 185 14.07 -14.86 0.99
C VAL A 185 13.58 -14.58 -0.43
N ILE A 186 13.59 -15.61 -1.26
CA ILE A 186 13.03 -15.58 -2.61
C ILE A 186 11.88 -16.58 -2.73
N TRP A 187 10.82 -16.22 -3.46
CA TRP A 187 9.78 -17.18 -3.82
C TRP A 187 10.36 -18.26 -4.71
N LYS A 188 9.95 -19.51 -4.45
CA LYS A 188 10.36 -20.67 -5.25
C LYS A 188 9.25 -21.69 -5.26
N GLU A 189 8.71 -22.02 -6.42
CA GLU A 189 7.71 -23.06 -6.59
C GLU A 189 8.24 -24.41 -6.07
N GLY A 190 7.45 -25.08 -5.22
CA GLY A 190 7.84 -26.32 -4.53
C GLY A 190 8.88 -26.13 -3.43
N GLY A 191 9.20 -24.89 -3.06
CA GLY A 191 10.08 -24.55 -1.95
C GLY A 191 9.49 -24.86 -0.58
N LYS A 192 10.22 -24.56 0.47
CA LYS A 192 9.73 -24.71 1.84
C LYS A 192 8.64 -23.67 2.13
N ARG A 193 7.48 -24.09 2.64
CA ARG A 193 6.45 -23.16 3.12
C ARG A 193 6.88 -22.46 4.40
N GLU A 194 6.88 -21.14 4.37
CA GLU A 194 7.16 -20.30 5.53
C GLU A 194 6.14 -19.17 5.63
N THR A 195 5.68 -18.87 6.85
CA THR A 195 4.73 -17.81 7.12
C THR A 195 5.46 -16.53 7.54
N PHE A 196 5.14 -15.44 6.87
CA PHE A 196 5.68 -14.11 7.11
C PHE A 196 4.59 -13.18 7.63
N ASN A 197 4.97 -12.29 8.52
CA ASN A 197 4.09 -11.27 9.08
C ASN A 197 4.90 -10.03 9.45
N VAL A 198 4.22 -8.98 9.90
CA VAL A 198 4.86 -7.69 10.23
C VAL A 198 5.89 -7.77 11.35
N ALA A 199 5.89 -8.83 12.16
CA ALA A 199 6.80 -9.00 13.29
C ALA A 199 8.10 -9.73 12.91
N ASN A 200 8.06 -10.66 11.94
CA ASN A 200 9.23 -11.46 11.56
C ASN A 200 9.90 -10.95 10.27
N ARG A 201 9.22 -11.01 9.13
CA ARG A 201 9.76 -10.55 7.86
C ARG A 201 8.67 -9.91 7.02
N LYS A 202 8.97 -8.80 6.35
CA LYS A 202 8.00 -8.01 5.60
C LYS A 202 8.11 -8.16 4.10
N ARG A 203 9.13 -8.84 3.57
CA ARG A 203 9.39 -8.96 2.13
C ARG A 203 9.74 -10.39 1.74
N VAL A 204 9.15 -10.84 0.65
CA VAL A 204 9.51 -12.05 -0.09
C VAL A 204 9.83 -11.63 -1.51
N ASN A 205 11.08 -11.75 -1.91
CA ASN A 205 11.51 -11.37 -3.25
C ASN A 205 10.93 -12.33 -4.30
N TRP A 206 10.72 -11.85 -5.50
CA TRP A 206 10.36 -12.70 -6.63
C TRP A 206 11.51 -13.65 -7.00
N PHE A 207 11.23 -14.78 -7.68
CA PHE A 207 12.20 -15.86 -7.88
C PHE A 207 13.46 -15.44 -8.64
N GLY A 208 13.40 -14.43 -9.49
CA GLY A 208 14.48 -14.00 -10.36
C GLY A 208 15.19 -12.74 -9.90
N ARG A 209 14.91 -12.26 -8.68
CA ARG A 209 15.58 -11.09 -8.14
C ARG A 209 17.09 -11.25 -8.19
N ASP A 210 17.76 -10.27 -8.77
CA ASP A 210 19.21 -10.25 -8.84
C ASP A 210 19.81 -10.03 -7.44
N PRO A 211 20.64 -10.94 -6.92
CA PRO A 211 21.32 -10.73 -5.64
C PRO A 211 22.25 -9.51 -5.62
N ASP A 212 22.72 -9.07 -6.79
CA ASP A 212 23.55 -7.86 -6.94
C ASP A 212 22.68 -6.59 -7.16
N TRP A 213 21.37 -6.64 -6.88
CA TRP A 213 20.48 -5.49 -7.01
C TRP A 213 21.03 -4.25 -6.30
N ALA A 214 21.09 -3.15 -7.03
CA ALA A 214 21.48 -1.86 -6.51
C ALA A 214 20.33 -0.84 -6.63
N ASP A 215 20.17 0.03 -5.65
CA ASP A 215 19.18 1.12 -5.69
C ASP A 215 19.68 2.25 -6.60
N GLU A 216 19.74 1.97 -7.88
CA GLU A 216 20.26 2.86 -8.95
C GLU A 216 19.22 3.01 -10.06
N ILE A 217 19.08 4.23 -10.57
CA ILE A 217 18.14 4.52 -11.65
C ILE A 217 18.48 3.69 -12.91
N GLY A 218 17.47 3.03 -13.45
CA GLY A 218 17.62 2.19 -14.63
C GLY A 218 18.23 0.82 -14.34
N PHE A 219 18.36 0.41 -13.08
CA PHE A 219 18.84 -0.93 -12.74
C PHE A 219 17.99 -2.00 -13.42
N ARG A 220 18.66 -3.00 -13.99
CA ARG A 220 18.04 -4.20 -14.53
C ARG A 220 18.86 -5.43 -14.16
N GLY A 221 18.18 -6.37 -13.49
CA GLY A 221 18.75 -7.70 -13.21
C GLY A 221 18.75 -8.60 -14.44
N LEU A 222 19.57 -9.64 -14.39
CA LEU A 222 19.72 -10.61 -15.50
C LEU A 222 18.43 -11.35 -15.84
N ASN A 223 17.55 -11.54 -14.84
CA ASN A 223 16.33 -12.33 -14.97
C ASN A 223 15.09 -11.47 -15.12
N ASP A 224 15.20 -10.13 -15.15
CA ASP A 224 14.05 -9.24 -15.18
C ASP A 224 13.10 -9.56 -16.33
N VAL A 225 11.84 -9.76 -15.98
CA VAL A 225 10.75 -10.13 -16.90
C VAL A 225 9.87 -8.94 -17.29
N ASP A 226 10.06 -7.80 -16.64
CA ASP A 226 9.42 -6.55 -17.01
C ASP A 226 9.99 -6.00 -18.33
N SER A 227 9.23 -5.11 -18.94
CA SER A 227 9.66 -4.45 -20.19
C SER A 227 10.72 -3.39 -19.90
N PRO A 228 11.62 -3.11 -20.86
CA PRO A 228 12.57 -2.01 -20.74
C PRO A 228 11.90 -0.66 -20.48
N HIS A 229 12.66 0.28 -19.92
CA HIS A 229 12.19 1.64 -19.66
C HIS A 229 11.47 2.26 -20.88
N GLY A 230 10.34 2.91 -20.63
CA GLY A 230 9.51 3.53 -21.67
C GLY A 230 8.56 2.56 -22.42
N GLN A 231 8.70 1.26 -22.21
CA GLN A 231 7.77 0.25 -22.73
C GLN A 231 6.74 -0.16 -21.67
N TRP A 232 5.62 -0.71 -22.13
CA TRP A 232 4.55 -1.16 -21.24
C TRP A 232 4.87 -2.51 -20.64
N THR A 233 4.69 -2.62 -19.33
CA THR A 233 4.76 -3.87 -18.57
C THR A 233 3.36 -4.19 -18.05
N ARG A 234 2.94 -5.44 -18.17
CA ARG A 234 1.67 -5.93 -17.65
C ARG A 234 1.90 -6.71 -16.35
N ILE A 235 1.08 -6.39 -15.37
CA ILE A 235 0.96 -7.09 -14.09
C ILE A 235 -0.43 -7.76 -14.08
N ASP A 236 -0.45 -9.06 -13.86
CA ASP A 236 -1.66 -9.81 -13.54
C ASP A 236 -1.57 -10.27 -12.09
N VAL A 237 -2.62 -10.02 -11.30
CA VAL A 237 -2.75 -10.54 -9.94
C VAL A 237 -4.03 -11.34 -9.86
N ILE A 238 -3.91 -12.64 -9.58
CA ILE A 238 -5.05 -13.52 -9.35
C ILE A 238 -5.20 -13.67 -7.84
N SER A 239 -6.31 -13.15 -7.29
CA SER A 239 -6.67 -13.27 -5.88
C SER A 239 -7.92 -14.11 -5.78
N ASP A 240 -7.80 -15.33 -5.23
CA ASP A 240 -8.87 -16.29 -5.05
C ASP A 240 -8.91 -16.70 -3.57
N ASP A 241 -9.92 -16.20 -2.84
CA ASP A 241 -10.02 -16.28 -1.38
C ASP A 241 -8.73 -15.77 -0.70
N ASP A 242 -7.96 -16.61 -0.05
CA ASP A 242 -6.70 -16.27 0.63
C ASP A 242 -5.43 -16.67 -0.17
N HIS A 243 -5.59 -16.97 -1.45
CA HIS A 243 -4.52 -17.33 -2.37
C HIS A 243 -4.26 -16.20 -3.37
N VAL A 244 -3.01 -15.79 -3.54
CA VAL A 244 -2.60 -14.72 -4.45
C VAL A 244 -1.45 -15.18 -5.33
N GLU A 245 -1.63 -15.08 -6.65
CA GLU A 245 -0.59 -15.31 -7.66
C GLU A 245 -0.28 -14.03 -8.41
N VAL A 246 1.00 -13.78 -8.69
CA VAL A 246 1.45 -12.60 -9.45
C VAL A 246 2.20 -13.03 -10.70
N PHE A 247 1.81 -12.45 -11.83
CA PHE A 247 2.47 -12.64 -13.13
C PHE A 247 2.92 -11.30 -13.68
N ILE A 248 4.11 -11.27 -14.24
CA ILE A 248 4.66 -10.12 -14.94
C ILE A 248 4.92 -10.53 -16.39
N ASN A 249 4.31 -9.82 -17.35
CA ASN A 249 4.38 -10.14 -18.77
C ASN A 249 4.10 -11.63 -19.07
N GLY A 250 3.20 -12.26 -18.30
CA GLY A 250 2.83 -13.66 -18.45
C GLY A 250 3.71 -14.66 -17.71
N VAL A 251 4.78 -14.23 -17.06
CA VAL A 251 5.65 -15.08 -16.24
C VAL A 251 5.20 -15.01 -14.79
N LYS A 252 4.90 -16.15 -14.14
CA LYS A 252 4.60 -16.22 -12.70
C LYS A 252 5.86 -15.85 -11.92
N VAL A 253 5.78 -14.83 -11.08
CA VAL A 253 6.93 -14.30 -10.35
C VAL A 253 6.85 -14.53 -8.85
N ASN A 254 5.63 -14.61 -8.30
CA ASN A 254 5.43 -14.80 -6.86
C ASN A 254 4.06 -15.44 -6.58
N GLU A 255 3.94 -16.08 -5.41
CA GLU A 255 2.70 -16.73 -4.97
C GLU A 255 2.65 -16.75 -3.45
N ALA A 256 1.46 -16.46 -2.91
CA ALA A 256 1.20 -16.48 -1.47
C ALA A 256 -0.11 -17.20 -1.15
N PHE A 257 -0.12 -17.94 -0.06
CA PHE A 257 -1.25 -18.65 0.53
C PHE A 257 -1.55 -18.05 1.90
N GLU A 258 -2.73 -18.32 2.43
CA GLU A 258 -3.14 -17.88 3.78
C GLU A 258 -2.94 -16.37 3.97
N VAL A 259 -3.23 -15.60 2.91
CA VAL A 259 -3.07 -14.15 2.88
C VAL A 259 -4.09 -13.49 3.81
N GLN A 260 -3.61 -12.67 4.73
CA GLN A 260 -4.46 -11.92 5.65
C GLN A 260 -4.10 -10.43 5.65
N PRO A 261 -5.10 -9.55 5.43
CA PRO A 261 -6.48 -9.83 5.01
C PRO A 261 -6.54 -10.33 3.56
N SER A 262 -7.61 -11.08 3.21
CA SER A 262 -7.83 -11.60 1.85
C SER A 262 -8.77 -10.73 1.01
N GLU A 263 -9.12 -9.55 1.50
CA GLU A 263 -9.95 -8.55 0.82
C GLU A 263 -9.58 -7.14 1.27
N GLY A 264 -9.88 -6.14 0.45
CA GLY A 264 -9.65 -4.75 0.81
C GLY A 264 -9.65 -3.82 -0.39
N LYS A 265 -9.28 -2.57 -0.15
CA LYS A 265 -9.10 -1.58 -1.21
C LYS A 265 -7.83 -1.87 -2.02
N ILE A 266 -7.76 -1.24 -3.19
CA ILE A 266 -6.60 -1.33 -4.07
C ILE A 266 -6.00 0.07 -4.21
N GLN A 267 -4.65 0.17 -4.11
CA GLN A 267 -3.94 1.43 -4.24
C GLN A 267 -2.87 1.35 -5.33
N LEU A 268 -2.70 2.46 -6.05
CA LEU A 268 -1.52 2.72 -6.89
C LEU A 268 -0.68 3.76 -6.17
N GLN A 269 0.58 3.45 -5.92
CA GLN A 269 1.48 4.36 -5.20
C GLN A 269 1.99 5.51 -6.07
N THR A 270 2.31 6.62 -5.41
CA THR A 270 3.31 7.59 -5.82
C THR A 270 4.48 7.52 -4.85
N GLU A 271 5.68 7.23 -5.36
CA GLU A 271 6.89 7.06 -4.56
C GLU A 271 8.11 7.73 -5.20
N LEU A 272 7.96 9.01 -5.48
CA LEU A 272 9.02 9.90 -5.99
C LEU A 272 9.53 9.54 -7.39
N ALA A 273 8.77 8.73 -8.15
CA ALA A 273 9.07 8.43 -9.55
C ALA A 273 7.83 8.65 -10.42
N GLU A 274 8.05 9.19 -11.62
CA GLU A 274 7.00 9.37 -12.61
C GLU A 274 6.62 8.02 -13.22
N VAL A 275 5.33 7.71 -13.21
CA VAL A 275 4.79 6.48 -13.77
C VAL A 275 3.45 6.72 -14.44
N PHE A 276 3.19 5.98 -15.51
CA PHE A 276 1.92 5.97 -16.22
C PHE A 276 1.25 4.63 -16.07
N PHE A 277 -0.07 4.64 -15.84
CA PHE A 277 -0.88 3.43 -15.82
C PHE A 277 -1.96 3.53 -16.90
N ARG A 278 -2.14 2.46 -17.62
CA ARG A 278 -3.32 2.21 -18.47
C ARG A 278 -3.90 0.86 -18.09
N ARG A 279 -5.15 0.55 -18.46
CA ARG A 279 -5.76 -0.72 -18.15
C ARG A 279 -5.60 -1.11 -16.67
N TRP A 280 -6.50 -0.62 -15.87
CA TRP A 280 -6.63 -0.99 -14.46
C TRP A 280 -8.03 -1.52 -14.25
N GLU A 281 -8.16 -2.85 -14.20
CA GLU A 281 -9.46 -3.53 -14.22
C GLU A 281 -9.41 -4.84 -13.43
N LEU A 282 -10.58 -5.27 -12.95
CA LEU A 282 -10.81 -6.54 -12.28
C LEU A 282 -11.67 -7.41 -13.17
N LEU A 283 -11.23 -8.63 -13.44
CA LEU A 283 -11.92 -9.63 -14.25
C LEU A 283 -12.46 -10.73 -13.33
N PRO A 284 -13.57 -11.41 -13.70
CA PRO A 284 -14.02 -12.61 -13.00
C PRO A 284 -12.95 -13.68 -13.00
N LEU A 285 -12.83 -14.43 -11.88
CA LEU A 285 -11.97 -15.60 -11.80
C LEU A 285 -12.39 -16.66 -12.84
N GLY A 286 -11.38 -17.35 -13.40
CA GLY A 286 -11.59 -18.45 -14.36
C GLY A 286 -12.03 -18.04 -15.77
N ASN A 287 -12.48 -16.82 -16.00
CA ASN A 287 -12.97 -16.32 -17.29
C ASN A 287 -12.10 -15.19 -17.88
N GLY A 288 -11.02 -14.82 -17.20
CA GLY A 288 -10.09 -13.80 -17.69
C GLY A 288 -9.15 -14.32 -18.79
N PRO A 289 -8.56 -13.43 -19.61
CA PRO A 289 -7.49 -13.82 -20.50
C PRO A 289 -6.33 -14.37 -19.65
N LYS A 290 -5.61 -15.37 -20.20
CA LYS A 290 -4.40 -15.84 -19.55
C LYS A 290 -3.41 -14.67 -19.39
N PRO A 291 -2.61 -14.65 -18.29
CA PRO A 291 -1.52 -13.71 -18.17
C PRO A 291 -0.64 -13.70 -19.41
N ALA A 292 -0.33 -12.53 -19.92
CA ALA A 292 0.40 -12.35 -21.18
C ALA A 292 1.22 -11.05 -21.15
N PRO A 293 2.21 -10.86 -22.04
CA PRO A 293 2.89 -9.58 -22.18
C PRO A 293 1.93 -8.44 -22.52
N ALA A 294 2.31 -7.20 -22.13
CA ALA A 294 1.60 -6.00 -22.55
C ALA A 294 1.77 -5.77 -24.06
N GLU A 295 0.71 -5.25 -24.69
CA GLU A 295 0.81 -4.71 -26.05
C GLU A 295 1.59 -3.38 -26.02
N GLN A 296 2.54 -3.19 -26.93
CA GLN A 296 3.41 -2.00 -26.96
C GLN A 296 2.77 -0.82 -27.69
#